data_7cff52eb0700ef7b2f77e66c8385fac6
#
_entry.id   7cff52eb0700ef7b2f77e66c8385fac6
#
_cell.length_a   1.000
_cell.length_b   1.000
_cell.length_c   1.000
_cell.angle_alpha   90.00
_cell.angle_beta   90.00
_cell.angle_gamma   90.00
#
_symmetry.space_group_name_H-M   'P 1'
#
loop_
_entity.id
_entity.type
_entity.pdbx_description
1 polymer ?
#
loop_
_entity_poly.entity_id
_entity_poly.type
_entity_poly.pdbx_seq_one_letter_code
_entity_poly.pdbx_strand_id
1 'polypeptide(L)'
;SEVLTVSPVDDGIYDSVGNETETSQSNNTVTLNDELAPGVTITAANSGGTSVSSGSTTNDGTITLTFTTTESTSDLADSDITVSGGALSSFSGSGSFYTATFTPTADGLTTVDVASGGFADAAGNTNTAATQFSWTFNGTPATITGVSLASDNSTIAVTLDEPVYNAAGGSGSLEASDFVF
;
A
#
# COMPACT_ATOMS: atom_id res chain seq x y z
N SER A 1 -25.06 5.38 2.92
CA SER A 1 -26.32 5.33 3.71
C SER A 1 -27.31 4.36 3.09
N GLU A 2 -27.93 3.55 3.91
CA GLU A 2 -28.97 2.60 3.50
C GLU A 2 -30.35 3.18 3.86
N VAL A 3 -31.35 2.99 3.00
CA VAL A 3 -32.74 3.40 3.28
C VAL A 3 -33.54 2.17 3.64
N LEU A 4 -34.02 2.13 4.88
CA LEU A 4 -34.95 1.10 5.33
C LEU A 4 -36.40 1.60 5.12
N THR A 5 -37.20 0.81 4.42
CA THR A 5 -38.62 1.05 4.22
C THR A 5 -39.43 0.08 5.06
N VAL A 6 -40.36 0.60 5.87
CA VAL A 6 -41.30 -0.19 6.65
C VAL A 6 -42.68 -0.04 6.04
N SER A 7 -43.22 -1.12 5.48
CA SER A 7 -44.54 -1.13 4.87
C SER A 7 -45.47 -2.03 5.66
N PRO A 8 -46.73 -1.61 5.90
CA PRO A 8 -47.76 -2.52 6.42
C PRO A 8 -47.98 -3.66 5.41
N VAL A 9 -48.26 -4.84 5.88
CA VAL A 9 -48.78 -5.93 5.05
C VAL A 9 -50.27 -5.71 4.81
N ASP A 10 -50.73 -6.09 3.63
CA ASP A 10 -52.16 -6.10 3.29
C ASP A 10 -52.95 -6.94 4.31
N ASP A 11 -54.11 -6.47 4.72
CA ASP A 11 -54.92 -7.04 5.81
C ASP A 11 -54.21 -7.15 7.18
N GLY A 12 -53.16 -6.28 7.43
CA GLY A 12 -52.35 -6.39 8.64
C GLY A 12 -52.62 -5.39 9.74
N ILE A 13 -53.01 -4.16 9.42
CA ILE A 13 -53.19 -3.05 10.38
C ILE A 13 -54.47 -2.29 10.08
N TYR A 14 -55.34 -2.14 11.13
CA TYR A 14 -56.61 -1.44 11.04
C TYR A 14 -56.71 -0.36 12.11
N ASP A 15 -57.48 0.70 11.82
CA ASP A 15 -57.87 1.68 12.83
C ASP A 15 -59.01 1.13 13.73
N SER A 16 -59.42 1.92 14.73
CA SER A 16 -60.44 1.51 15.70
C SER A 16 -61.85 1.32 15.12
N VAL A 17 -62.10 1.72 13.88
CA VAL A 17 -63.38 1.58 13.17
C VAL A 17 -63.28 0.62 11.97
N GLY A 18 -62.13 -0.04 11.82
CA GLY A 18 -61.95 -1.12 10.85
C GLY A 18 -61.45 -0.68 9.49
N ASN A 19 -60.94 0.56 9.34
CA ASN A 19 -60.27 0.94 8.09
C ASN A 19 -58.84 0.40 8.08
N GLU A 20 -58.47 -0.21 6.97
CA GLU A 20 -57.11 -0.72 6.76
C GLU A 20 -56.11 0.40 6.49
N THR A 21 -54.90 0.22 6.99
CA THR A 21 -53.76 1.11 6.72
C THR A 21 -53.30 0.91 5.26
N GLU A 22 -53.17 2.00 4.51
CA GLU A 22 -52.65 1.92 3.15
C GLU A 22 -51.24 1.31 3.12
N THR A 23 -51.00 0.36 2.22
CA THR A 23 -49.69 -0.28 2.01
C THR A 23 -48.68 0.65 1.35
N SER A 24 -49.14 1.72 0.69
CA SER A 24 -48.32 2.76 0.05
C SER A 24 -48.22 3.99 0.96
N GLN A 25 -47.06 4.16 1.61
CA GLN A 25 -46.80 5.27 2.54
C GLN A 25 -45.60 6.07 2.08
N SER A 26 -45.65 7.39 2.20
CA SER A 26 -44.53 8.28 1.79
C SER A 26 -43.57 8.67 2.93
N ASN A 27 -43.96 8.34 4.19
CA ASN A 27 -43.23 8.70 5.39
C ASN A 27 -42.75 7.47 6.19
N ASN A 28 -42.70 6.32 5.52
CA ASN A 28 -42.34 5.03 6.11
C ASN A 28 -40.91 4.62 5.88
N THR A 29 -40.04 5.55 5.50
CA THR A 29 -38.63 5.34 5.28
C THR A 29 -37.76 6.00 6.34
N VAL A 30 -36.70 5.33 6.73
CA VAL A 30 -35.62 5.88 7.56
C VAL A 30 -34.31 5.65 6.87
N THR A 31 -33.45 6.66 6.84
CA THR A 31 -32.09 6.54 6.33
C THR A 31 -31.19 6.09 7.47
N LEU A 32 -30.49 4.98 7.28
CA LEU A 32 -29.46 4.53 8.19
C LEU A 32 -28.18 5.32 7.92
N ASN A 33 -27.59 5.85 8.97
CA ASN A 33 -26.31 6.52 8.87
C ASN A 33 -25.20 5.48 8.69
N ASP A 34 -24.23 5.81 7.87
CA ASP A 34 -22.98 5.10 7.80
C ASP A 34 -22.08 5.54 8.96
N GLU A 35 -21.61 4.60 9.76
CA GLU A 35 -20.69 4.84 10.88
C GLU A 35 -19.37 4.08 10.71
N LEU A 36 -19.16 3.45 9.53
CA LEU A 36 -17.95 2.70 9.25
C LEU A 36 -16.86 3.65 8.74
N ALA A 37 -15.74 3.67 9.46
CA ALA A 37 -14.57 4.46 9.06
C ALA A 37 -13.82 3.78 7.90
N PRO A 38 -13.39 4.52 6.86
CA PRO A 38 -12.60 3.96 5.78
C PRO A 38 -11.22 3.49 6.27
N GLY A 39 -10.85 2.25 5.92
CA GLY A 39 -9.52 1.71 6.08
C GLY A 39 -8.70 1.89 4.81
N VAL A 40 -7.37 1.87 4.92
CA VAL A 40 -6.45 1.98 3.78
C VAL A 40 -5.45 0.84 3.78
N THR A 41 -5.25 0.20 2.63
CA THR A 41 -4.21 -0.79 2.38
C THR A 41 -3.20 -0.22 1.38
N ILE A 42 -1.90 -0.34 1.71
CA ILE A 42 -0.79 0.11 0.87
C ILE A 42 -0.13 -1.12 0.25
N THR A 43 0.00 -1.13 -1.07
CA THR A 43 0.78 -2.13 -1.82
C THR A 43 1.75 -1.45 -2.76
N ALA A 44 2.77 -2.19 -3.20
CA ALA A 44 3.82 -1.65 -4.05
C ALA A 44 4.20 -2.62 -5.17
N ALA A 45 4.60 -2.06 -6.31
CA ALA A 45 5.17 -2.81 -7.43
C ALA A 45 6.30 -2.00 -8.07
N ASN A 46 7.30 -2.68 -8.62
CA ASN A 46 8.35 -2.04 -9.41
C ASN A 46 7.87 -1.65 -10.82
N SER A 47 8.72 -0.99 -11.59
CA SER A 47 8.40 -0.53 -12.95
C SER A 47 8.05 -1.66 -13.92
N GLY A 48 8.45 -2.89 -13.64
CA GLY A 48 8.09 -4.10 -14.39
C GLY A 48 6.76 -4.74 -13.95
N GLY A 49 6.06 -4.16 -12.95
CA GLY A 49 4.81 -4.69 -12.39
C GLY A 49 5.00 -5.84 -11.40
N THR A 50 6.24 -6.15 -11.01
CA THR A 50 6.52 -7.16 -9.98
C THR A 50 6.24 -6.57 -8.60
N SER A 51 5.49 -7.28 -7.76
CA SER A 51 5.17 -6.84 -6.41
C SER A 51 6.42 -6.69 -5.55
N VAL A 52 6.50 -5.58 -4.82
CA VAL A 52 7.47 -5.34 -3.75
C VAL A 52 6.76 -5.59 -2.42
N SER A 53 7.28 -6.54 -1.64
CA SER A 53 6.70 -6.88 -0.33
C SER A 53 7.19 -5.93 0.76
N SER A 54 6.34 -5.63 1.73
CA SER A 54 6.78 -4.90 2.93
C SER A 54 7.88 -5.67 3.66
N GLY A 55 8.95 -4.99 4.06
CA GLY A 55 10.16 -5.56 4.67
C GLY A 55 11.19 -6.13 3.69
N SER A 56 10.94 -6.11 2.38
CA SER A 56 11.90 -6.60 1.37
C SER A 56 13.03 -5.61 1.09
N THR A 57 14.05 -6.06 0.37
CA THR A 57 15.11 -5.21 -0.20
C THR A 57 15.00 -5.23 -1.72
N THR A 58 15.15 -4.06 -2.35
CA THR A 58 15.14 -3.92 -3.82
C THR A 58 16.09 -2.81 -4.27
N ASN A 59 16.57 -2.92 -5.50
CA ASN A 59 17.35 -1.88 -6.17
C ASN A 59 16.52 -1.05 -7.16
N ASP A 60 15.19 -1.16 -7.10
CA ASP A 60 14.29 -0.44 -8.00
C ASP A 60 14.33 1.06 -7.70
N GLY A 61 14.81 1.87 -8.63
CA GLY A 61 14.92 3.33 -8.50
C GLY A 61 13.57 4.07 -8.51
N THR A 62 12.48 3.36 -8.82
CA THR A 62 11.10 3.86 -8.73
C THR A 62 10.15 2.74 -8.37
N ILE A 63 9.22 3.03 -7.46
CA ILE A 63 8.17 2.11 -7.01
C ILE A 63 6.81 2.76 -7.27
N THR A 64 5.89 2.01 -7.86
CA THR A 64 4.47 2.40 -7.91
C THR A 64 3.79 1.94 -6.64
N LEU A 65 3.30 2.89 -5.84
CA LEU A 65 2.46 2.63 -4.69
C LEU A 65 0.99 2.62 -5.12
N THR A 66 0.22 1.72 -4.52
CA THR A 66 -1.23 1.65 -4.68
C THR A 66 -1.87 1.74 -3.30
N PHE A 67 -2.81 2.67 -3.15
CA PHE A 67 -3.62 2.85 -1.95
C PHE A 67 -5.04 2.41 -2.27
N THR A 68 -5.51 1.39 -1.56
CA THR A 68 -6.87 0.87 -1.73
C THR A 68 -7.64 1.11 -0.45
N THR A 69 -8.72 1.89 -0.53
CA THR A 69 -9.61 2.15 0.60
C THR A 69 -10.74 1.13 0.65
N THR A 70 -11.23 0.81 1.84
CA THR A 70 -12.33 -0.14 2.04
C THR A 70 -13.66 0.36 1.49
N GLU A 71 -13.76 1.69 1.30
CA GLU A 71 -14.91 2.37 0.75
C GLU A 71 -14.50 3.60 -0.05
N SER A 72 -15.44 4.18 -0.79
CA SER A 72 -15.16 5.32 -1.67
C SER A 72 -14.88 6.58 -0.86
N THR A 73 -13.80 7.28 -1.18
CA THR A 73 -13.46 8.61 -0.66
C THR A 73 -13.22 9.58 -1.81
N SER A 74 -13.33 10.88 -1.55
CA SER A 74 -13.10 11.94 -2.54
C SER A 74 -12.01 12.93 -2.13
N ASP A 75 -11.52 12.82 -0.89
CA ASP A 75 -10.60 13.78 -0.27
C ASP A 75 -9.23 13.21 0.11
N LEU A 76 -8.97 11.90 -0.12
CA LEU A 76 -7.62 11.36 0.01
C LEU A 76 -6.68 12.07 -0.97
N ALA A 77 -5.66 12.72 -0.43
CA ALA A 77 -4.68 13.51 -1.14
C ALA A 77 -3.25 13.09 -0.81
N ASP A 78 -2.27 13.56 -1.58
CA ASP A 78 -0.86 13.31 -1.33
C ASP A 78 -0.37 13.86 0.02
N SER A 79 -1.02 14.93 0.51
CA SER A 79 -0.75 15.52 1.83
C SER A 79 -1.09 14.60 3.02
N ASP A 80 -1.94 13.58 2.82
CA ASP A 80 -2.33 12.61 3.85
C ASP A 80 -1.34 11.45 3.96
N ILE A 81 -0.36 11.42 3.03
CA ILE A 81 0.64 10.37 2.94
C ILE A 81 1.97 10.90 3.44
N THR A 82 2.52 10.27 4.48
CA THR A 82 3.85 10.58 4.99
C THR A 82 4.85 9.56 4.47
N VAL A 83 5.97 10.03 3.92
CA VAL A 83 7.03 9.16 3.39
C VAL A 83 8.38 9.50 4.01
N SER A 84 9.26 8.49 4.09
CA SER A 84 10.67 8.65 4.49
C SER A 84 11.59 7.87 3.56
N GLY A 85 12.82 8.32 3.40
CA GLY A 85 13.85 7.71 2.53
C GLY A 85 13.66 7.99 1.05
N GLY A 86 12.72 8.87 0.66
CA GLY A 86 12.46 9.22 -0.73
C GLY A 86 11.40 10.30 -0.89
N ALA A 87 10.90 10.46 -2.10
CA ALA A 87 9.88 11.44 -2.45
C ALA A 87 8.69 10.78 -3.16
N LEU A 88 7.49 11.28 -2.85
CA LEU A 88 6.25 10.92 -3.52
C LEU A 88 5.99 11.88 -4.69
N SER A 89 5.46 11.36 -5.79
CA SER A 89 5.05 12.14 -6.97
C SER A 89 3.91 11.45 -7.71
N SER A 90 3.30 12.17 -8.67
CA SER A 90 2.28 11.62 -9.56
C SER A 90 1.09 10.96 -8.82
N PHE A 91 0.73 11.50 -7.64
CA PHE A 91 -0.45 11.01 -6.94
C PHE A 91 -1.71 11.26 -7.78
N SER A 92 -2.52 10.21 -7.95
CA SER A 92 -3.75 10.27 -8.74
C SER A 92 -4.68 9.10 -8.37
N GLY A 93 -5.96 9.28 -8.62
CA GLY A 93 -6.97 8.26 -8.38
C GLY A 93 -8.31 8.87 -8.00
N SER A 94 -9.28 8.01 -7.71
CA SER A 94 -10.60 8.40 -7.23
C SER A 94 -11.34 7.19 -6.65
N GLY A 95 -12.38 7.46 -5.86
CA GLY A 95 -13.19 6.40 -5.25
C GLY A 95 -12.39 5.61 -4.22
N SER A 96 -12.14 4.35 -4.47
CA SER A 96 -11.39 3.47 -3.57
C SER A 96 -10.00 3.07 -4.08
N PHE A 97 -9.52 3.69 -5.16
CA PHE A 97 -8.25 3.30 -5.77
C PHE A 97 -7.41 4.52 -6.15
N TYR A 98 -6.22 4.62 -5.55
CA TYR A 98 -5.26 5.71 -5.80
C TYR A 98 -3.87 5.14 -6.02
N THR A 99 -3.06 5.83 -6.79
CA THR A 99 -1.67 5.47 -7.07
C THR A 99 -0.74 6.65 -6.90
N ALA A 100 0.52 6.38 -6.61
CA ALA A 100 1.61 7.36 -6.61
C ALA A 100 2.91 6.70 -7.03
N THR A 101 3.87 7.50 -7.46
CA THR A 101 5.24 7.06 -7.70
C THR A 101 6.11 7.48 -6.52
N PHE A 102 6.85 6.52 -5.95
CA PHE A 102 7.87 6.78 -4.95
C PHE A 102 9.25 6.64 -5.60
N THR A 103 10.12 7.61 -5.33
CA THR A 103 11.53 7.60 -5.79
C THR A 103 12.44 7.67 -4.57
N PRO A 104 13.21 6.60 -4.26
CA PRO A 104 14.22 6.62 -3.21
C PRO A 104 15.28 7.71 -3.47
N THR A 105 15.81 8.34 -2.42
CA THR A 105 16.83 9.38 -2.53
C THR A 105 18.22 8.89 -2.10
N ALA A 106 18.31 7.81 -1.36
CA ALA A 106 19.55 7.17 -0.91
C ALA A 106 19.26 5.73 -0.48
N ASP A 107 20.32 4.91 -0.41
CA ASP A 107 20.25 3.57 0.15
C ASP A 107 19.79 3.61 1.60
N GLY A 108 18.95 2.64 1.99
CA GLY A 108 18.43 2.51 3.33
C GLY A 108 16.92 2.25 3.41
N LEU A 109 16.41 2.33 4.64
CA LEU A 109 14.99 2.07 4.90
C LEU A 109 14.13 3.20 4.33
N THR A 110 13.09 2.79 3.60
CA THR A 110 12.03 3.65 3.10
C THR A 110 10.71 3.29 3.78
N THR A 111 9.87 4.27 4.07
CA THR A 111 8.56 4.05 4.69
C THR A 111 7.48 4.87 4.00
N VAL A 112 6.25 4.34 4.05
CA VAL A 112 5.03 5.01 3.59
C VAL A 112 3.95 4.78 4.63
N ASP A 113 3.36 5.87 5.09
CA ASP A 113 2.33 5.90 6.14
C ASP A 113 1.12 6.72 5.69
N VAL A 114 -0.06 6.29 6.12
CA VAL A 114 -1.29 7.09 6.11
C VAL A 114 -1.85 7.09 7.53
N ALA A 115 -1.83 8.24 8.17
CA ALA A 115 -2.31 8.39 9.54
C ALA A 115 -3.84 8.34 9.59
N SER A 116 -4.42 8.11 10.78
CA SER A 116 -5.85 8.25 10.99
C SER A 116 -6.27 9.71 10.92
N GLY A 117 -7.50 9.97 10.43
CA GLY A 117 -8.11 11.31 10.43
C GLY A 117 -7.63 12.24 9.32
N GLY A 118 -6.92 11.73 8.29
CA GLY A 118 -6.45 12.51 7.15
C GLY A 118 -7.53 12.76 6.11
N PHE A 119 -8.40 11.78 5.89
CA PHE A 119 -9.49 11.86 4.91
C PHE A 119 -10.75 11.20 5.47
N ALA A 120 -11.88 11.34 4.77
CA ALA A 120 -13.17 10.82 5.18
C ALA A 120 -13.93 10.15 4.02
N ASP A 121 -14.94 9.36 4.37
CA ASP A 121 -15.95 8.87 3.45
C ASP A 121 -17.02 9.92 3.15
N ALA A 122 -18.01 9.55 2.34
CA ALA A 122 -19.13 10.44 2.00
C ALA A 122 -20.10 10.71 3.18
N ALA A 123 -20.05 9.90 4.23
CA ALA A 123 -20.83 10.09 5.45
C ALA A 123 -20.13 10.97 6.49
N GLY A 124 -18.85 11.25 6.31
CA GLY A 124 -18.01 12.06 7.19
C GLY A 124 -17.25 11.26 8.24
N ASN A 125 -17.20 9.92 8.14
CA ASN A 125 -16.37 9.11 9.02
C ASN A 125 -14.91 9.22 8.59
N THR A 126 -14.02 9.60 9.52
CA THR A 126 -12.60 9.76 9.22
C THR A 126 -11.88 8.42 9.19
N ASN A 127 -10.85 8.31 8.32
CA ASN A 127 -10.11 7.08 8.10
C ASN A 127 -9.40 6.55 9.35
N THR A 128 -9.26 5.23 9.42
CA THR A 128 -8.31 4.56 10.33
C THR A 128 -6.91 4.59 9.74
N ALA A 129 -5.87 4.51 10.60
CA ALA A 129 -4.48 4.47 10.13
C ALA A 129 -4.19 3.21 9.30
N ALA A 130 -3.41 3.36 8.24
CA ALA A 130 -2.87 2.23 7.50
C ALA A 130 -1.82 1.47 8.33
N THR A 131 -1.60 0.19 7.99
CA THR A 131 -0.37 -0.48 8.39
C THR A 131 0.77 0.12 7.57
N GLN A 132 1.84 0.59 8.23
CA GLN A 132 3.02 1.13 7.57
C GLN A 132 3.55 0.15 6.54
N PHE A 133 3.79 0.64 5.33
CA PHE A 133 4.51 -0.08 4.30
C PHE A 133 5.97 0.35 4.29
N SER A 134 6.92 -0.59 4.28
CA SER A 134 8.35 -0.29 4.31
C SER A 134 9.14 -1.26 3.46
N TRP A 135 10.27 -0.82 2.92
CA TRP A 135 11.27 -1.67 2.26
C TRP A 135 12.65 -1.03 2.38
N THR A 136 13.69 -1.79 2.11
CA THR A 136 15.06 -1.27 2.03
C THR A 136 15.43 -1.05 0.58
N PHE A 137 15.79 0.18 0.23
CA PHE A 137 16.40 0.47 -1.07
C PHE A 137 17.92 0.26 -0.97
N ASN A 138 18.48 -0.47 -1.93
CA ASN A 138 19.93 -0.64 -2.12
C ASN A 138 20.21 -0.49 -3.61
N GLY A 139 20.60 0.70 -4.03
CA GLY A 139 20.95 1.04 -5.41
C GLY A 139 22.44 1.06 -5.66
N THR A 140 23.26 0.90 -4.63
CA THR A 140 24.73 0.91 -4.75
C THR A 140 25.24 -0.47 -5.13
N PRO A 141 25.99 -0.62 -6.24
CA PRO A 141 26.60 -1.88 -6.59
C PRO A 141 27.71 -2.28 -5.63
N ALA A 142 27.82 -3.57 -5.34
CA ALA A 142 28.91 -4.13 -4.54
C ALA A 142 30.30 -3.79 -5.13
N THR A 143 31.26 -3.49 -4.25
CA THR A 143 32.62 -3.16 -4.64
C THR A 143 33.65 -4.08 -3.97
N ILE A 144 34.76 -4.34 -4.69
CA ILE A 144 35.90 -5.08 -4.13
C ILE A 144 36.67 -4.14 -3.21
N THR A 145 36.74 -4.49 -1.93
CA THR A 145 37.45 -3.73 -0.89
C THR A 145 38.84 -4.27 -0.59
N GLY A 146 39.15 -5.48 -1.01
CA GLY A 146 40.47 -6.06 -0.81
C GLY A 146 40.71 -7.29 -1.66
N VAL A 147 41.97 -7.47 -2.02
CA VAL A 147 42.52 -8.67 -2.67
C VAL A 147 43.78 -9.08 -1.95
N SER A 148 43.93 -10.34 -1.57
CA SER A 148 45.13 -10.87 -0.96
C SER A 148 45.49 -12.24 -1.54
N LEU A 149 46.82 -12.49 -1.71
CA LEU A 149 47.37 -13.77 -2.13
C LEU A 149 47.88 -14.52 -0.88
N ALA A 150 47.54 -15.80 -0.77
CA ALA A 150 48.10 -16.65 0.26
C ALA A 150 49.62 -16.78 0.13
N SER A 151 50.36 -16.92 1.22
CA SER A 151 51.85 -16.96 1.24
C SER A 151 52.43 -18.14 0.48
N ASP A 152 51.65 -19.19 0.27
CA ASP A 152 52.00 -20.37 -0.52
C ASP A 152 51.55 -20.26 -2.00
N ASN A 153 50.99 -19.12 -2.39
CA ASN A 153 50.43 -18.85 -3.73
C ASN A 153 49.27 -19.79 -4.13
N SER A 154 48.63 -20.47 -3.18
CA SER A 154 47.59 -21.46 -3.48
C SER A 154 46.22 -20.84 -3.70
N THR A 155 45.93 -19.67 -3.08
CA THR A 155 44.59 -19.03 -3.11
C THR A 155 44.69 -17.51 -3.18
N ILE A 156 43.71 -16.93 -3.86
CA ILE A 156 43.41 -15.47 -3.81
C ILE A 156 42.14 -15.27 -3.02
N ALA A 157 42.19 -14.42 -2.00
CA ALA A 157 41.01 -13.98 -1.30
C ALA A 157 40.54 -12.62 -1.84
N VAL A 158 39.28 -12.52 -2.19
CA VAL A 158 38.62 -11.29 -2.62
C VAL A 158 37.60 -10.92 -1.54
N THR A 159 37.66 -9.67 -1.06
CA THR A 159 36.74 -9.13 -0.07
C THR A 159 35.88 -8.09 -0.75
N LEU A 160 34.57 -8.19 -0.54
CA LEU A 160 33.58 -7.21 -1.02
C LEU A 160 32.94 -6.50 0.20
N ASP A 161 32.34 -5.34 -0.04
CA ASP A 161 31.67 -4.52 0.97
C ASP A 161 30.28 -5.08 1.37
N GLU A 162 29.69 -5.92 0.49
CA GLU A 162 28.39 -6.54 0.76
C GLU A 162 28.32 -7.97 0.18
N PRO A 163 27.34 -8.80 0.57
CA PRO A 163 27.07 -10.10 -0.02
C PRO A 163 26.77 -10.01 -1.51
N VAL A 164 27.41 -10.85 -2.32
CA VAL A 164 27.25 -10.91 -3.77
C VAL A 164 26.88 -12.30 -4.25
N TYR A 165 26.23 -12.37 -5.40
CA TYR A 165 25.70 -13.58 -6.00
C TYR A 165 25.94 -13.56 -7.52
N ASN A 166 26.04 -14.72 -8.15
CA ASN A 166 26.25 -14.79 -9.61
C ASN A 166 24.95 -14.74 -10.42
N ALA A 167 23.79 -14.62 -9.75
CA ALA A 167 22.49 -14.45 -10.41
C ALA A 167 21.69 -13.32 -9.76
N ALA A 168 20.95 -12.59 -10.57
CA ALA A 168 20.01 -11.57 -10.08
C ALA A 168 18.98 -12.17 -9.11
N GLY A 169 18.61 -11.40 -8.08
CA GLY A 169 17.70 -11.85 -7.04
C GLY A 169 18.35 -12.56 -5.88
N GLY A 170 19.68 -12.45 -5.72
CA GLY A 170 20.41 -12.94 -4.53
C GLY A 170 20.54 -14.45 -4.47
N SER A 171 20.75 -15.11 -5.61
CA SER A 171 20.93 -16.56 -5.69
C SER A 171 22.21 -16.93 -6.43
N GLY A 172 22.70 -18.16 -6.17
CA GLY A 172 23.92 -18.69 -6.75
C GLY A 172 25.20 -18.25 -6.00
N SER A 173 26.19 -19.10 -6.00
CA SER A 173 27.51 -18.81 -5.41
C SER A 173 28.45 -18.24 -6.45
N LEU A 174 29.34 -17.35 -6.04
CA LEU A 174 30.44 -16.91 -6.90
C LEU A 174 31.39 -18.07 -7.22
N GLU A 175 31.88 -18.08 -8.44
CA GLU A 175 32.86 -19.03 -8.94
C GLU A 175 34.08 -18.28 -9.50
N ALA A 176 35.20 -18.96 -9.70
CA ALA A 176 36.41 -18.35 -10.27
C ALA A 176 36.18 -17.78 -11.67
N SER A 177 35.23 -18.33 -12.42
CA SER A 177 34.81 -17.85 -13.74
C SER A 177 34.12 -16.48 -13.75
N ASP A 178 33.66 -16.01 -12.60
CA ASP A 178 33.02 -14.69 -12.43
C ASP A 178 34.10 -13.57 -12.35
N PHE A 179 35.37 -13.92 -12.33
CA PHE A 179 36.50 -13.02 -12.26
C PHE A 179 37.41 -13.15 -13.48
N VAL A 180 38.00 -12.04 -13.86
CA VAL A 180 39.08 -11.99 -14.88
C VAL A 180 40.40 -11.76 -14.17
N PHE A 181 41.39 -12.62 -14.43
CA PHE A 181 42.73 -12.57 -13.84
C PHE A 181 43.75 -12.14 -14.88
#